data_95b10df296bf09151fc0dbbe1f2a9fe9
#
_entry.id   95b10df296bf09151fc0dbbe1f2a9fe9
#
_cell.length_a   1.000
_cell.length_b   1.000
_cell.length_c   1.000
_cell.angle_alpha   90.00
_cell.angle_beta   90.00
_cell.angle_gamma   90.00
#
_symmetry.space_group_name_H-M   'P 1'
#
loop_
_entity.id
_entity.type
_entity.pdbx_description
1 polymer ?
#
loop_
_entity_poly.entity_id
_entity_poly.type
_entity_poly.pdbx_seq_one_letter_code
_entity_poly.pdbx_strand_id
1 'polypeptide(L)'
;AAVATVISQIISCAFAMSFLFGRKVPVRITFGQYDLKLMLRILYLGFSPFLILATDSLILIIMNTVLQKYGGASQGDMLITCATIAQSYMLLITSPMLGISGGTQAILSYNYGARRADRVKKAEKNILGLMLIFTTIMFLLSRLVSRFFVLLFTSDPQYTDFSVWAIRTYTMMIIPLSFQYVFVDGLTALERPKTALALSVTRKSLFVLSAVLLPYFFEAKTAFFAEPLSDGICSVLSTVVFLLIINRHLAARCQTA
;
A
#
# COMPACT_ATOMS: atom_id res chain seq x y z
N ALA A 1 -11.06 -5.08 21.15
CA ALA A 1 -10.76 -4.69 19.77
C ALA A 1 -11.94 -3.96 19.12
N ALA A 2 -13.15 -4.56 18.97
CA ALA A 2 -14.28 -3.96 18.26
C ALA A 2 -14.71 -2.56 18.79
N VAL A 3 -14.78 -2.38 20.11
CA VAL A 3 -15.13 -1.09 20.73
C VAL A 3 -14.09 -0.02 20.40
N ALA A 4 -12.80 -0.35 20.45
CA ALA A 4 -11.74 0.61 20.11
C ALA A 4 -11.81 1.05 18.63
N THR A 5 -12.13 0.13 17.73
CA THR A 5 -12.33 0.42 16.31
C THR A 5 -13.52 1.37 16.10
N VAL A 6 -14.66 1.10 16.76
CA VAL A 6 -15.85 1.96 16.68
C VAL A 6 -15.56 3.37 17.20
N ILE A 7 -14.91 3.48 18.34
CA ILE A 7 -14.53 4.79 18.93
C ILE A 7 -13.60 5.55 17.96
N SER A 8 -12.59 4.88 17.42
CA SER A 8 -11.65 5.48 16.47
C SER A 8 -12.37 5.98 15.21
N GLN A 9 -13.31 5.20 14.67
CA GLN A 9 -14.11 5.62 13.50
C GLN A 9 -15.06 6.78 13.80
N ILE A 10 -15.68 6.80 14.99
CA ILE A 10 -16.54 7.93 15.40
C ILE A 10 -15.71 9.22 15.52
N ILE A 11 -14.54 9.16 16.15
CA ILE A 11 -13.63 10.33 16.28
C ILE A 11 -13.19 10.81 14.89
N SER A 12 -12.79 9.91 14.02
CA SER A 12 -12.37 10.21 12.65
C SER A 12 -13.51 10.85 11.85
N CYS A 13 -14.71 10.30 11.96
CA CYS A 13 -15.93 10.84 11.33
C CYS A 13 -16.25 12.24 11.86
N ALA A 14 -16.27 12.43 13.17
CA ALA A 14 -16.54 13.73 13.79
C ALA A 14 -15.52 14.79 13.36
N PHE A 15 -14.24 14.42 13.28
CA PHE A 15 -13.18 15.30 12.77
C PHE A 15 -13.42 15.67 11.29
N ALA A 16 -13.68 14.70 10.42
CA ALA A 16 -13.96 14.95 9.01
C ALA A 16 -15.20 15.83 8.81
N MET A 17 -16.28 15.56 9.55
CA MET A 17 -17.51 16.34 9.49
C MET A 17 -17.30 17.76 9.99
N SER A 18 -16.59 17.96 11.10
CA SER A 18 -16.27 19.30 11.61
C SER A 18 -15.48 20.13 10.60
N PHE A 19 -14.60 19.47 9.82
CA PHE A 19 -13.87 20.12 8.75
C PHE A 19 -14.77 20.46 7.56
N LEU A 20 -15.59 19.52 7.09
CA LEU A 20 -16.49 19.70 5.94
C LEU A 20 -17.60 20.74 6.19
N PHE A 21 -18.08 20.86 7.42
CA PHE A 21 -19.03 21.92 7.80
C PHE A 21 -18.34 23.26 8.13
N GLY A 22 -17.01 23.31 8.14
CA GLY A 22 -16.23 24.51 8.39
C GLY A 22 -16.41 25.57 7.30
N ARG A 23 -16.45 26.85 7.70
CA ARG A 23 -16.64 27.99 6.78
C ARG A 23 -15.49 28.20 5.77
N LYS A 24 -14.35 27.55 5.95
CA LYS A 24 -13.14 27.72 5.12
C LYS A 24 -13.04 26.74 3.95
N VAL A 25 -13.98 25.80 3.82
CA VAL A 25 -13.93 24.78 2.77
C VAL A 25 -14.65 25.27 1.51
N PRO A 26 -14.01 25.25 0.34
CA PRO A 26 -14.62 25.71 -0.92
C PRO A 26 -15.75 24.80 -1.40
N VAL A 27 -15.78 23.54 -0.99
CA VAL A 27 -16.82 22.57 -1.36
C VAL A 27 -17.69 22.28 -0.15
N ARG A 28 -18.97 22.68 -0.22
CA ARG A 28 -19.95 22.46 0.86
C ARG A 28 -20.83 21.26 0.53
N ILE A 29 -21.21 20.52 1.57
CA ILE A 29 -22.23 19.48 1.44
C ILE A 29 -23.57 20.16 1.22
N THR A 30 -24.19 19.90 0.07
CA THR A 30 -25.54 20.34 -0.26
C THR A 30 -26.40 19.13 -0.55
N PHE A 31 -27.64 19.15 -0.07
CA PHE A 31 -28.62 18.10 -0.35
C PHE A 31 -29.56 18.59 -1.46
N GLY A 32 -29.76 17.75 -2.48
CA GLY A 32 -30.65 18.03 -3.60
C GLY A 32 -29.95 17.93 -4.97
N GLN A 33 -30.72 18.08 -6.04
CA GLN A 33 -30.25 17.97 -7.43
C GLN A 33 -29.46 16.68 -7.75
N TYR A 34 -30.09 15.54 -7.50
CA TYR A 34 -29.47 14.24 -7.81
C TYR A 34 -29.47 14.00 -9.32
N ASP A 35 -28.30 13.95 -9.93
CA ASP A 35 -28.11 13.56 -11.32
C ASP A 35 -27.68 12.09 -11.39
N LEU A 36 -28.55 11.25 -11.95
CA LEU A 36 -28.28 9.81 -12.07
C LEU A 36 -27.04 9.53 -12.92
N LYS A 37 -26.77 10.33 -13.98
CA LYS A 37 -25.57 10.16 -14.81
C LYS A 37 -24.30 10.44 -14.03
N LEU A 38 -24.31 11.48 -13.21
CA LEU A 38 -23.19 11.81 -12.33
C LEU A 38 -22.97 10.74 -11.27
N MET A 39 -24.05 10.22 -10.65
CA MET A 39 -23.99 9.13 -9.68
C MET A 39 -23.40 7.85 -10.27
N LEU A 40 -23.85 7.45 -11.48
CA LEU A 40 -23.30 6.30 -12.19
C LEU A 40 -21.82 6.50 -12.56
N ARG A 41 -21.43 7.71 -12.92
CA ARG A 41 -20.02 8.04 -13.18
C ARG A 41 -19.15 7.93 -11.93
N ILE A 42 -19.66 8.37 -10.78
CA ILE A 42 -18.97 8.23 -9.48
C ILE A 42 -18.82 6.75 -9.12
N LEU A 43 -19.88 5.95 -9.26
CA LEU A 43 -19.84 4.49 -9.04
C LEU A 43 -18.82 3.81 -9.95
N TYR A 44 -18.80 4.16 -11.23
CA TYR A 44 -17.82 3.62 -12.19
C TYR A 44 -16.38 3.97 -11.79
N LEU A 45 -16.12 5.21 -11.36
CA LEU A 45 -14.80 5.62 -10.89
C LEU A 45 -14.42 4.94 -9.57
N GLY A 46 -15.41 4.70 -8.68
CA GLY A 46 -15.22 3.99 -7.42
C GLY A 46 -15.02 2.48 -7.57
N PHE A 47 -15.36 1.90 -8.72
CA PHE A 47 -15.20 0.46 -8.96
C PHE A 47 -13.73 0.03 -8.97
N SER A 48 -12.81 0.87 -9.48
CA SER A 48 -11.37 0.58 -9.49
C SER A 48 -10.78 0.44 -8.08
N PRO A 49 -10.90 1.42 -7.17
CA PRO A 49 -10.44 1.25 -5.79
C PRO A 49 -11.16 0.12 -5.05
N PHE A 50 -12.45 -0.13 -5.33
CA PHE A 50 -13.17 -1.28 -4.77
C PHE A 50 -12.50 -2.60 -5.17
N LEU A 51 -12.17 -2.81 -6.43
CA LEU A 51 -11.48 -4.02 -6.89
C LEU A 51 -10.11 -4.19 -6.22
N ILE A 52 -9.39 -3.10 -5.99
CA ILE A 52 -8.10 -3.14 -5.31
C ILE A 52 -8.26 -3.66 -3.87
N LEU A 53 -9.22 -3.12 -3.12
CA LEU A 53 -9.50 -3.55 -1.75
C LEU A 53 -10.06 -4.99 -1.69
N ALA A 54 -10.95 -5.36 -2.62
CA ALA A 54 -11.44 -6.73 -2.72
C ALA A 54 -10.31 -7.73 -2.99
N THR A 55 -9.34 -7.34 -3.82
CA THR A 55 -8.15 -8.17 -4.08
C THR A 55 -7.30 -8.36 -2.83
N ASP A 56 -7.16 -7.35 -1.95
CA ASP A 56 -6.43 -7.48 -0.69
C ASP A 56 -7.08 -8.51 0.24
N SER A 57 -8.43 -8.52 0.30
CA SER A 57 -9.17 -9.53 1.06
C SER A 57 -8.98 -10.94 0.49
N LEU A 58 -8.97 -11.10 -0.83
CA LEU A 58 -8.69 -12.39 -1.47
C LEU A 58 -7.26 -12.88 -1.18
N ILE A 59 -6.28 -11.98 -1.21
CA ILE A 59 -4.88 -12.29 -0.87
C ILE A 59 -4.78 -12.84 0.55
N LEU A 60 -5.47 -12.23 1.51
CA LEU A 60 -5.51 -12.69 2.90
C LEU A 60 -6.10 -14.11 3.01
N ILE A 61 -7.21 -14.37 2.32
CA ILE A 61 -7.84 -15.70 2.31
C ILE A 61 -6.91 -16.74 1.69
N ILE A 62 -6.28 -16.42 0.56
CA ILE A 62 -5.33 -17.32 -0.11
C ILE A 62 -4.15 -17.62 0.79
N MET A 63 -3.56 -16.62 1.42
CA MET A 63 -2.42 -16.79 2.32
C MET A 63 -2.76 -17.69 3.49
N ASN A 64 -3.90 -17.44 4.16
CA ASN A 64 -4.36 -18.27 5.27
C ASN A 64 -4.62 -19.73 4.84
N THR A 65 -5.27 -19.92 3.68
CA THR A 65 -5.54 -21.25 3.11
C THR A 65 -4.23 -22.00 2.80
N VAL A 66 -3.27 -21.33 2.22
CA VAL A 66 -1.96 -21.91 1.90
C VAL A 66 -1.21 -22.31 3.17
N LEU A 67 -1.14 -21.41 4.16
CA LEU A 67 -0.47 -21.70 5.43
C LEU A 67 -1.12 -22.84 6.18
N GLN A 68 -2.46 -22.92 6.18
CA GLN A 68 -3.20 -24.04 6.78
C GLN A 68 -2.91 -25.35 6.05
N LYS A 69 -2.99 -25.34 4.72
CA LYS A 69 -2.80 -26.54 3.90
C LYS A 69 -1.39 -27.14 4.03
N TYR A 70 -0.37 -26.30 3.92
CA TYR A 70 1.02 -26.77 3.93
C TYR A 70 1.65 -26.84 5.32
N GLY A 71 1.11 -26.11 6.33
CA GLY A 71 1.51 -26.22 7.72
C GLY A 71 0.90 -27.42 8.44
N GLY A 72 -0.20 -27.95 7.90
CA GLY A 72 -0.92 -29.11 8.48
C GLY A 72 -1.55 -28.81 9.85
N ALA A 73 -2.04 -29.85 10.51
CA ALA A 73 -2.75 -29.75 11.79
C ALA A 73 -1.86 -29.26 12.96
N SER A 74 -0.55 -29.44 12.87
CA SER A 74 0.37 -29.14 13.98
C SER A 74 0.96 -27.73 13.93
N GLN A 75 1.17 -27.16 12.74
CA GLN A 75 1.85 -25.87 12.56
C GLN A 75 1.01 -24.82 11.84
N GLY A 76 -0.08 -25.20 11.17
CA GLY A 76 -0.90 -24.28 10.37
C GLY A 76 -1.42 -23.09 11.18
N ASP A 77 -1.99 -23.33 12.34
CA ASP A 77 -2.53 -22.26 13.22
C ASP A 77 -1.43 -21.33 13.74
N MET A 78 -0.26 -21.89 14.06
CA MET A 78 0.90 -21.08 14.44
C MET A 78 1.36 -20.17 13.30
N LEU A 79 1.48 -20.71 12.08
CA LEU A 79 1.90 -19.96 10.90
C LEU A 79 0.91 -18.83 10.55
N ILE A 80 -0.40 -19.09 10.63
CA ILE A 80 -1.45 -18.09 10.40
C ILE A 80 -1.38 -16.98 11.44
N THR A 81 -1.23 -17.36 12.73
CA THR A 81 -1.10 -16.37 13.83
C THR A 81 0.12 -15.48 13.61
N CYS A 82 1.27 -16.08 13.33
CA CYS A 82 2.51 -15.33 13.08
C CYS A 82 2.43 -14.45 11.81
N ALA A 83 1.75 -14.92 10.76
CA ALA A 83 1.50 -14.14 9.56
C ALA A 83 0.59 -12.92 9.86
N THR A 84 -0.44 -13.10 10.67
CA THR A 84 -1.33 -12.01 11.10
C THR A 84 -0.58 -10.94 11.90
N ILE A 85 0.32 -11.34 12.80
CA ILE A 85 1.18 -10.43 13.55
C ILE A 85 2.11 -9.67 12.61
N ALA A 86 2.76 -10.36 11.65
CA ALA A 86 3.64 -9.74 10.68
C ALA A 86 2.89 -8.76 9.77
N GLN A 87 1.69 -9.11 9.30
CA GLN A 87 0.83 -8.22 8.51
C GLN A 87 0.39 -7.00 9.31
N SER A 88 0.07 -7.15 10.60
CA SER A 88 -0.25 -6.02 11.48
C SER A 88 0.92 -5.05 11.60
N TYR A 89 2.16 -5.56 11.67
CA TYR A 89 3.36 -4.74 11.63
C TYR A 89 3.52 -4.03 10.28
N MET A 90 3.28 -4.73 9.16
CA MET A 90 3.31 -4.13 7.82
C MET A 90 2.28 -3.01 7.66
N LEU A 91 1.09 -3.11 8.26
CA LEU A 91 0.10 -2.02 8.24
C LEU A 91 0.60 -0.75 8.92
N LEU A 92 1.39 -0.85 9.99
CA LEU A 92 2.02 0.32 10.62
C LEU A 92 3.01 1.04 9.68
N ILE A 93 3.57 0.33 8.72
CA ILE A 93 4.49 0.89 7.72
C ILE A 93 3.71 1.40 6.50
N THR A 94 2.85 0.56 5.94
CA THR A 94 2.18 0.84 4.66
C THR A 94 1.11 1.93 4.78
N SER A 95 0.44 2.07 5.94
CA SER A 95 -0.57 3.13 6.13
C SER A 95 0.04 4.54 6.08
N PRO A 96 1.15 4.87 6.78
CA PRO A 96 1.81 6.15 6.59
C PRO A 96 2.41 6.32 5.18
N MET A 97 2.91 5.25 4.53
CA MET A 97 3.38 5.31 3.14
C MET A 97 2.27 5.75 2.19
N LEU A 98 1.07 5.17 2.34
CA LEU A 98 -0.13 5.60 1.59
C LEU A 98 -0.50 7.06 1.89
N GLY A 99 -0.38 7.48 3.15
CA GLY A 99 -0.61 8.87 3.55
C GLY A 99 0.36 9.86 2.89
N ILE A 100 1.65 9.53 2.84
CA ILE A 100 2.69 10.35 2.20
C ILE A 100 2.45 10.40 0.68
N SER A 101 2.31 9.25 0.04
CA SER A 101 2.19 9.14 -1.41
C SER A 101 0.85 9.70 -1.91
N GLY A 102 -0.27 9.25 -1.36
CA GLY A 102 -1.60 9.71 -1.74
C GLY A 102 -1.87 11.18 -1.38
N GLY A 103 -1.39 11.64 -0.22
CA GLY A 103 -1.53 13.04 0.20
C GLY A 103 -0.79 14.04 -0.70
N THR A 104 0.33 13.61 -1.29
CA THR A 104 1.12 14.45 -2.20
C THR A 104 0.69 14.36 -3.66
N GLN A 105 -0.17 13.42 -4.00
CA GLN A 105 -0.72 13.23 -5.36
C GLN A 105 -1.40 14.50 -5.90
N ALA A 106 -2.11 15.25 -5.06
CA ALA A 106 -2.73 16.52 -5.44
C ALA A 106 -1.71 17.59 -5.86
N ILE A 107 -0.54 17.62 -5.20
CA ILE A 107 0.54 18.55 -5.55
C ILE A 107 1.10 18.24 -6.94
N LEU A 108 1.30 16.95 -7.22
CA LEU A 108 1.78 16.49 -8.53
C LEU A 108 0.77 16.80 -9.63
N SER A 109 -0.50 16.46 -9.42
CA SER A 109 -1.59 16.71 -10.38
C SER A 109 -1.78 18.20 -10.69
N TYR A 110 -1.72 19.07 -9.67
CA TYR A 110 -1.82 20.50 -9.84
C TYR A 110 -0.68 21.06 -10.70
N ASN A 111 0.58 20.72 -10.39
CA ASN A 111 1.73 21.20 -11.14
C ASN A 111 1.79 20.59 -12.56
N TYR A 112 1.31 19.37 -12.73
CA TYR A 112 1.17 18.74 -14.03
C TYR A 112 0.10 19.45 -14.89
N GLY A 113 -1.07 19.75 -14.32
CA GLY A 113 -2.11 20.55 -14.96
C GLY A 113 -1.64 21.95 -15.35
N ALA A 114 -0.83 22.59 -14.50
CA ALA A 114 -0.20 23.88 -14.74
C ALA A 114 0.99 23.84 -15.72
N ARG A 115 1.30 22.71 -16.34
CA ARG A 115 2.41 22.46 -17.29
C ARG A 115 3.81 22.81 -16.73
N ARG A 116 4.01 22.72 -15.41
CA ARG A 116 5.26 23.05 -14.72
C ARG A 116 6.09 21.78 -14.50
N ALA A 117 6.70 21.26 -15.58
CA ALA A 117 7.47 20.01 -15.56
C ALA A 117 8.58 19.99 -14.50
N ASP A 118 9.31 21.08 -14.32
CA ASP A 118 10.40 21.16 -13.33
C ASP A 118 9.89 21.02 -11.90
N ARG A 119 8.70 21.60 -11.61
CA ARG A 119 8.07 21.46 -10.30
C ARG A 119 7.56 20.05 -10.04
N VAL A 120 7.03 19.39 -11.07
CA VAL A 120 6.61 17.97 -10.98
C VAL A 120 7.82 17.11 -10.63
N LYS A 121 8.93 17.21 -11.37
CA LYS A 121 10.16 16.45 -11.10
C LYS A 121 10.73 16.73 -9.72
N LYS A 122 10.75 17.99 -9.29
CA LYS A 122 11.23 18.38 -7.96
C LYS A 122 10.33 17.85 -6.85
N ALA A 123 9.02 17.92 -7.02
CA ALA A 123 8.05 17.37 -6.07
C ALA A 123 8.21 15.87 -5.94
N GLU A 124 8.26 15.12 -7.05
CA GLU A 124 8.46 13.68 -7.08
C GLU A 124 9.75 13.26 -6.35
N LYS A 125 10.85 13.96 -6.62
CA LYS A 125 12.13 13.71 -5.93
C LYS A 125 12.02 13.93 -4.42
N ASN A 126 11.33 14.98 -3.99
CA ASN A 126 11.16 15.28 -2.56
C ASN A 126 10.26 14.27 -1.88
N ILE A 127 9.17 13.84 -2.54
CA ILE A 127 8.26 12.79 -2.05
C ILE A 127 9.02 11.49 -1.89
N LEU A 128 9.80 11.10 -2.91
CA LEU A 128 10.63 9.90 -2.85
C LEU A 128 11.66 9.99 -1.71
N GLY A 129 12.32 11.14 -1.55
CA GLY A 129 13.26 11.35 -0.45
C GLY A 129 12.62 11.20 0.92
N LEU A 130 11.44 11.79 1.13
CA LEU A 130 10.68 11.64 2.38
C LEU A 130 10.28 10.19 2.62
N MET A 131 9.81 9.50 1.59
CA MET A 131 9.42 8.08 1.65
C MET A 131 10.61 7.20 2.00
N LEU A 132 11.78 7.42 1.37
CA LEU A 132 13.01 6.67 1.66
C LEU A 132 13.48 6.87 3.10
N ILE A 133 13.43 8.10 3.63
CA ILE A 133 13.77 8.38 5.03
C ILE A 133 12.83 7.59 5.95
N PHE A 134 11.52 7.69 5.72
CA PHE A 134 10.51 6.98 6.51
C PHE A 134 10.71 5.46 6.48
N THR A 135 10.83 4.87 5.29
CA THR A 135 10.99 3.41 5.14
C THR A 135 12.32 2.91 5.68
N THR A 136 13.40 3.71 5.61
CA THR A 136 14.68 3.37 6.24
C THR A 136 14.56 3.33 7.76
N ILE A 137 13.89 4.33 8.36
CA ILE A 137 13.62 4.33 9.80
C ILE A 137 12.80 3.11 10.20
N MET A 138 11.73 2.81 9.48
CA MET A 138 10.87 1.66 9.76
C MET A 138 11.59 0.33 9.55
N PHE A 139 12.48 0.24 8.57
CA PHE A 139 13.35 -0.92 8.38
C PHE A 139 14.25 -1.14 9.59
N LEU A 140 14.93 -0.10 10.09
CA LEU A 140 15.76 -0.21 11.27
C LEU A 140 14.93 -0.59 12.51
N LEU A 141 13.77 0.03 12.70
CA LEU A 141 12.85 -0.33 13.78
C LEU A 141 12.40 -1.79 13.69
N SER A 142 12.16 -2.32 12.50
CA SER A 142 11.80 -3.74 12.33
C SER A 142 12.92 -4.69 12.76
N ARG A 143 14.18 -4.26 12.77
CA ARG A 143 15.31 -5.06 13.24
C ARG A 143 15.52 -4.96 14.76
N LEU A 144 15.24 -3.78 15.33
CA LEU A 144 15.53 -3.47 16.72
C LEU A 144 14.34 -3.73 17.65
N VAL A 145 13.11 -3.38 17.20
CA VAL A 145 11.92 -3.28 18.08
C VAL A 145 10.89 -4.37 17.81
N SER A 146 11.06 -5.20 16.76
CA SER A 146 10.07 -6.22 16.38
C SER A 146 9.69 -7.16 17.54
N ARG A 147 10.64 -7.53 18.41
CA ARG A 147 10.37 -8.39 19.56
C ARG A 147 9.40 -7.73 20.55
N PHE A 148 9.56 -6.44 20.84
CA PHE A 148 8.65 -5.70 21.74
C PHE A 148 7.25 -5.61 21.13
N PHE A 149 7.15 -5.41 19.82
CA PHE A 149 5.86 -5.40 19.13
C PHE A 149 5.15 -6.77 19.23
N VAL A 150 5.87 -7.87 19.02
CA VAL A 150 5.30 -9.22 19.10
C VAL A 150 4.82 -9.55 20.51
N LEU A 151 5.53 -9.09 21.55
CA LEU A 151 5.13 -9.31 22.96
C LEU A 151 3.79 -8.65 23.32
N LEU A 152 3.27 -7.72 22.51
CA LEU A 152 1.91 -7.18 22.68
C LEU A 152 0.82 -8.19 22.29
N PHE A 153 1.16 -9.23 21.51
CA PHE A 153 0.22 -10.23 21.00
C PHE A 153 0.36 -11.58 21.68
N THR A 154 1.59 -11.98 21.99
CA THR A 154 1.88 -13.29 22.58
C THR A 154 3.10 -13.26 23.47
N SER A 155 3.06 -14.07 24.53
CA SER A 155 4.20 -14.31 25.44
C SER A 155 4.85 -15.68 25.21
N ASP A 156 4.32 -16.51 24.31
CA ASP A 156 4.87 -17.81 23.97
C ASP A 156 6.20 -17.64 23.21
N PRO A 157 7.30 -18.23 23.66
CA PRO A 157 8.61 -18.07 23.02
C PRO A 157 8.63 -18.54 21.56
N GLN A 158 7.95 -19.65 21.25
CA GLN A 158 7.92 -20.23 19.90
C GLN A 158 7.22 -19.31 18.91
N TYR A 159 6.05 -18.78 19.28
CA TYR A 159 5.32 -17.79 18.48
C TYR A 159 6.11 -16.47 18.36
N THR A 160 6.76 -16.06 19.44
CA THR A 160 7.53 -14.80 19.47
C THR A 160 8.71 -14.87 18.50
N ASP A 161 9.53 -15.90 18.57
CA ASP A 161 10.72 -16.02 17.75
C ASP A 161 10.37 -16.15 16.26
N PHE A 162 9.34 -16.94 15.94
CA PHE A 162 8.86 -17.08 14.56
C PHE A 162 8.23 -15.77 14.03
N SER A 163 7.42 -15.07 14.84
CA SER A 163 6.83 -13.79 14.43
C SER A 163 7.89 -12.70 14.20
N VAL A 164 8.94 -12.65 15.03
CA VAL A 164 10.08 -11.74 14.82
C VAL A 164 10.78 -12.05 13.50
N TRP A 165 11.01 -13.34 13.19
CA TRP A 165 11.56 -13.76 11.92
C TRP A 165 10.63 -13.36 10.76
N ALA A 166 9.31 -13.59 10.88
CA ALA A 166 8.32 -13.23 9.88
C ALA A 166 8.28 -11.72 9.60
N ILE A 167 8.28 -10.87 10.65
CA ILE A 167 8.35 -9.41 10.51
C ILE A 167 9.62 -9.01 9.76
N ARG A 168 10.77 -9.56 10.14
CA ARG A 168 12.06 -9.28 9.48
C ARG A 168 12.07 -9.71 8.02
N THR A 169 11.43 -10.80 7.68
CA THR A 169 11.28 -11.29 6.31
C THR A 169 10.37 -10.36 5.51
N TYR A 170 9.17 -10.04 5.99
CA TYR A 170 8.23 -9.15 5.32
C TYR A 170 8.81 -7.76 5.06
N THR A 171 9.57 -7.23 6.03
CA THR A 171 10.16 -5.90 5.92
C THR A 171 11.47 -5.86 5.12
N MET A 172 11.93 -6.98 4.54
CA MET A 172 13.20 -7.05 3.84
C MET A 172 13.28 -6.07 2.65
N MET A 173 12.19 -5.89 1.92
CA MET A 173 12.12 -5.06 0.71
C MET A 173 11.27 -3.79 0.88
N ILE A 174 11.08 -3.29 2.11
CA ILE A 174 10.27 -2.07 2.31
C ILE A 174 10.94 -0.80 1.79
N ILE A 175 12.28 -0.74 1.75
CA ILE A 175 13.01 0.39 1.16
C ILE A 175 12.79 0.42 -0.37
N PRO A 176 13.02 -0.65 -1.13
CA PRO A 176 12.60 -0.74 -2.53
C PRO A 176 11.11 -0.46 -2.74
N LEU A 177 10.24 -0.95 -1.87
CA LEU A 177 8.79 -0.76 -1.95
C LEU A 177 8.38 0.72 -1.99
N SER A 178 9.16 1.62 -1.38
CA SER A 178 8.93 3.06 -1.44
C SER A 178 8.90 3.61 -2.88
N PHE A 179 9.74 3.09 -3.77
CA PHE A 179 9.73 3.46 -5.18
C PHE A 179 8.43 3.07 -5.87
N GLN A 180 7.91 1.88 -5.56
CA GLN A 180 6.64 1.45 -6.12
C GLN A 180 5.48 2.36 -5.70
N TYR A 181 5.35 2.67 -4.40
CA TYR A 181 4.27 3.53 -3.92
C TYR A 181 4.34 4.92 -4.56
N VAL A 182 5.50 5.56 -4.53
CA VAL A 182 5.68 6.92 -5.06
C VAL A 182 5.44 6.95 -6.57
N PHE A 183 6.00 6.02 -7.33
CA PHE A 183 5.88 6.04 -8.78
C PHE A 183 4.51 5.61 -9.31
N VAL A 184 3.82 4.68 -8.63
CA VAL A 184 2.45 4.29 -9.00
C VAL A 184 1.48 5.45 -8.75
N ASP A 185 1.58 6.12 -7.61
CA ASP A 185 0.76 7.28 -7.31
C ASP A 185 1.15 8.49 -8.18
N GLY A 186 2.44 8.64 -8.49
CA GLY A 186 2.93 9.60 -9.46
C GLY A 186 2.34 9.40 -10.85
N LEU A 187 2.29 8.16 -11.36
CA LEU A 187 1.63 7.83 -12.64
C LEU A 187 0.14 8.18 -12.61
N THR A 188 -0.53 7.95 -11.51
CA THR A 188 -1.94 8.32 -11.35
C THR A 188 -2.11 9.84 -11.40
N ALA A 189 -1.24 10.59 -10.73
CA ALA A 189 -1.21 12.05 -10.74
C ALA A 189 -0.91 12.64 -12.15
N LEU A 190 -0.14 11.90 -12.95
CA LEU A 190 0.21 12.27 -14.34
C LEU A 190 -0.83 11.79 -15.38
N GLU A 191 -2.06 11.50 -14.97
CA GLU A 191 -3.17 11.06 -15.83
C GLU A 191 -2.90 9.70 -16.53
N ARG A 192 -2.12 8.80 -15.88
CA ARG A 192 -1.85 7.45 -16.36
C ARG A 192 -2.37 6.34 -15.42
N PRO A 193 -3.67 6.39 -15.03
CA PRO A 193 -4.21 5.43 -14.05
C PRO A 193 -4.20 3.99 -14.55
N LYS A 194 -4.31 3.75 -15.86
CA LYS A 194 -4.25 2.39 -16.43
C LYS A 194 -2.88 1.74 -16.19
N THR A 195 -1.80 2.50 -16.37
CA THR A 195 -0.43 2.00 -16.10
C THR A 195 -0.21 1.77 -14.62
N ALA A 196 -0.66 2.70 -13.78
CA ALA A 196 -0.61 2.56 -12.32
C ALA A 196 -1.35 1.31 -11.83
N LEU A 197 -2.57 1.10 -12.34
CA LEU A 197 -3.37 -0.10 -12.04
C LEU A 197 -2.66 -1.38 -12.49
N ALA A 198 -2.11 -1.40 -13.71
CA ALA A 198 -1.39 -2.57 -14.22
C ALA A 198 -0.21 -2.94 -13.31
N LEU A 199 0.60 -1.95 -12.86
CA LEU A 199 1.71 -2.19 -11.95
C LEU A 199 1.24 -2.70 -10.58
N SER A 200 0.15 -2.15 -10.04
CA SER A 200 -0.43 -2.60 -8.76
C SER A 200 -0.98 -4.03 -8.86
N VAL A 201 -1.70 -4.35 -9.94
CA VAL A 201 -2.22 -5.70 -10.18
C VAL A 201 -1.08 -6.69 -10.38
N THR A 202 -0.03 -6.31 -11.11
CA THR A 202 1.16 -7.17 -11.31
C THR A 202 1.80 -7.53 -9.97
N ARG A 203 1.97 -6.57 -9.04
CA ARG A 203 2.50 -6.83 -7.70
C ARG A 203 1.64 -7.84 -6.94
N LYS A 204 0.32 -7.62 -6.91
CA LYS A 204 -0.62 -8.50 -6.22
C LYS A 204 -0.66 -9.89 -6.83
N SER A 205 -0.64 -9.99 -8.16
CA SER A 205 -0.58 -11.28 -8.87
C SER A 205 0.71 -12.02 -8.59
N LEU A 206 1.84 -11.32 -8.57
CA LEU A 206 3.14 -11.91 -8.27
C LEU A 206 3.20 -12.40 -6.81
N PHE A 207 2.61 -11.63 -5.88
CA PHE A 207 2.48 -12.07 -4.48
C PHE A 207 1.68 -13.39 -4.39
N VAL A 208 0.48 -13.44 -4.98
CA VAL A 208 -0.37 -14.64 -4.94
C VAL A 208 0.33 -15.83 -5.56
N LEU A 209 0.95 -15.63 -6.74
CA LEU A 209 1.69 -16.68 -7.41
C LEU A 209 2.83 -17.22 -6.54
N SER A 210 3.62 -16.33 -5.96
CA SER A 210 4.73 -16.69 -5.08
C SER A 210 4.24 -17.37 -3.79
N ALA A 211 3.17 -16.85 -3.18
CA ALA A 211 2.59 -17.41 -1.96
C ALA A 211 2.08 -18.84 -2.14
N VAL A 212 1.61 -19.19 -3.35
CA VAL A 212 1.15 -20.55 -3.68
C VAL A 212 2.30 -21.45 -4.12
N LEU A 213 3.19 -20.95 -5.00
CA LEU A 213 4.25 -21.76 -5.59
C LEU A 213 5.40 -22.07 -4.61
N LEU A 214 5.79 -21.10 -3.76
CA LEU A 214 6.91 -21.34 -2.85
C LEU A 214 6.65 -22.49 -1.88
N PRO A 215 5.48 -22.56 -1.17
CA PRO A 215 5.18 -23.71 -0.30
C PRO A 215 4.95 -25.01 -1.04
N TYR A 216 4.59 -24.97 -2.33
CA TYR A 216 4.42 -26.17 -3.14
C TYR A 216 5.75 -26.87 -3.42
N PHE A 217 6.84 -26.11 -3.67
CA PHE A 217 8.15 -26.64 -3.97
C PHE A 217 9.06 -26.78 -2.74
N PHE A 218 8.75 -26.05 -1.66
CA PHE A 218 9.56 -25.98 -0.44
C PHE A 218 8.68 -26.19 0.79
N GLU A 219 9.08 -25.67 1.94
CA GLU A 219 8.34 -25.75 3.19
C GLU A 219 7.28 -24.65 3.32
N ALA A 220 6.24 -24.85 4.17
CA ALA A 220 5.17 -23.90 4.43
C ALA A 220 5.67 -22.49 4.82
N LYS A 221 6.78 -22.40 5.57
CA LYS A 221 7.40 -21.14 5.96
C LYS A 221 7.89 -20.29 4.79
N THR A 222 8.12 -20.88 3.62
CA THR A 222 8.58 -20.12 2.44
C THR A 222 7.51 -19.20 1.86
N ALA A 223 6.22 -19.39 2.22
CA ALA A 223 5.16 -18.47 1.86
C ALA A 223 5.44 -17.02 2.34
N PHE A 224 6.17 -16.85 3.43
CA PHE A 224 6.55 -15.54 3.96
C PHE A 224 7.50 -14.74 3.05
N PHE A 225 8.19 -15.40 2.13
CA PHE A 225 9.03 -14.74 1.13
C PHE A 225 8.25 -14.19 -0.07
N ALA A 226 6.95 -14.47 -0.17
CA ALA A 226 6.11 -13.94 -1.24
C ALA A 226 6.04 -12.41 -1.23
N GLU A 227 5.97 -11.78 -0.03
CA GLU A 227 5.94 -10.32 0.13
C GLU A 227 7.25 -9.68 -0.39
N PRO A 228 8.44 -9.98 0.15
CA PRO A 228 9.66 -9.34 -0.32
C PRO A 228 9.98 -9.66 -1.79
N LEU A 229 9.59 -10.82 -2.30
CA LEU A 229 9.81 -11.17 -3.70
C LEU A 229 8.96 -10.29 -4.63
N SER A 230 7.67 -10.15 -4.34
CA SER A 230 6.77 -9.30 -5.11
C SER A 230 7.16 -7.82 -5.01
N ASP A 231 7.51 -7.35 -3.83
CA ASP A 231 7.91 -5.97 -3.58
C ASP A 231 9.21 -5.60 -4.30
N GLY A 232 10.22 -6.48 -4.23
CA GLY A 232 11.50 -6.27 -4.89
C GLY A 232 11.37 -6.18 -6.41
N ILE A 233 10.72 -7.18 -7.03
CA ILE A 233 10.55 -7.24 -8.49
C ILE A 233 9.71 -6.05 -8.99
N CYS A 234 8.58 -5.78 -8.32
CA CYS A 234 7.68 -4.72 -8.76
C CYS A 234 8.19 -3.31 -8.50
N SER A 235 9.06 -3.12 -7.49
CA SER A 235 9.76 -1.85 -7.29
C SER A 235 10.68 -1.51 -8.47
N VAL A 236 11.44 -2.49 -8.96
CA VAL A 236 12.28 -2.33 -10.14
C VAL A 236 11.41 -2.05 -11.37
N LEU A 237 10.36 -2.85 -11.58
CA LEU A 237 9.45 -2.68 -12.71
C LEU A 237 8.80 -1.30 -12.72
N SER A 238 8.25 -0.85 -11.58
CA SER A 238 7.63 0.47 -11.44
C SER A 238 8.60 1.60 -11.70
N THR A 239 9.84 1.47 -11.22
CA THR A 239 10.90 2.44 -11.46
C THR A 239 11.22 2.57 -12.95
N VAL A 240 11.43 1.45 -13.64
CA VAL A 240 11.71 1.45 -15.08
C VAL A 240 10.56 2.06 -15.87
N VAL A 241 9.33 1.61 -15.61
CA VAL A 241 8.14 2.11 -16.31
C VAL A 241 7.95 3.61 -16.06
N PHE A 242 8.09 4.07 -14.82
CA PHE A 242 7.96 5.48 -14.47
C PHE A 242 9.00 6.35 -15.19
N LEU A 243 10.27 5.96 -15.17
CA LEU A 243 11.35 6.71 -15.82
C LEU A 243 11.20 6.77 -17.34
N LEU A 244 10.67 5.72 -17.97
CA LEU A 244 10.38 5.72 -19.41
C LEU A 244 9.22 6.65 -19.78
N ILE A 245 8.21 6.74 -18.91
CA ILE A 245 7.00 7.53 -19.19
C ILE A 245 7.20 8.99 -18.84
N ILE A 246 7.80 9.33 -17.69
CA ILE A 246 7.86 10.70 -17.18
C ILE A 246 8.51 11.66 -18.18
N ASN A 247 9.63 11.29 -18.77
CA ASN A 247 10.36 12.16 -19.70
C ASN A 247 9.58 12.41 -20.98
N ARG A 248 8.94 11.37 -21.55
CA ARG A 248 8.12 11.49 -22.76
C ARG A 248 6.87 12.33 -22.51
N HIS A 249 6.23 12.14 -21.36
CA HIS A 249 4.96 12.81 -21.03
C HIS A 249 5.12 14.29 -20.68
N LEU A 250 6.16 14.61 -19.90
CA LEU A 250 6.46 16.00 -19.57
C LEU A 250 6.93 16.78 -20.81
N ALA A 251 7.75 16.18 -21.67
CA ALA A 251 8.20 16.82 -22.91
C ALA A 251 7.02 17.09 -23.87
N ALA A 252 6.15 16.11 -24.09
CA ALA A 252 5.00 16.27 -24.99
C ALA A 252 4.04 17.38 -24.54
N ARG A 253 3.83 17.55 -23.21
CA ARG A 253 2.89 18.55 -22.70
C ARG A 253 3.48 19.97 -22.64
N CYS A 254 4.81 20.11 -22.58
CA CYS A 254 5.49 21.41 -22.66
C CYS A 254 5.66 21.91 -24.10
N GLN A 255 5.65 21.01 -25.11
CA GLN A 255 5.77 21.38 -26.52
C GLN A 255 4.46 21.87 -27.16
N THR A 256 3.32 21.62 -26.51
CA THR A 256 1.97 22.07 -26.98
C THR A 256 1.57 23.42 -26.40
N ALA A 257 2.51 24.20 -25.92
CA ALA A 257 2.37 25.58 -25.48
C ALA A 257 3.15 26.53 -26.40
#